data_ef30dd840853a17a6abfee0f668ae2ad
#
_entry.id   ef30dd840853a17a6abfee0f668ae2ad
#
_cell.length_a   1.000
_cell.length_b   1.000
_cell.length_c   1.000
_cell.angle_alpha   90.00
_cell.angle_beta   90.00
_cell.angle_gamma   90.00
#
_symmetry.space_group_name_H-M   'P 1'
#
loop_
_entity.id
_entity.type
_entity.pdbx_description
1 polymer ?
#
loop_
_entity_poly.entity_id
_entity_poly.type
_entity_poly.pdbx_seq_one_letter_code
_entity_poly.pdbx_strand_id
1 'polypeptide(L)'
;MSTPISYDQFLEDFRETIVSATARLREIPEGKSRRKDALDEWAPIEILGHLIDSAANNHQRFVRAQFTDDLVFAGYEQNQWVSSQQYLDESWPGVVQLWSAYNLHLLHAVSVIPKDVLTKPRSPHTLDQIAFNHVDKNQAATLEYVIRDYVDHLRHHLDQIFN
;
A
#
# COMPACT_ATOMS: atom_id res chain seq x y z
N MET A 1 5.31 10.41 24.30
CA MET A 1 4.77 10.32 22.92
C MET A 1 5.90 10.68 21.97
N SER A 2 6.32 9.77 21.10
CA SER A 2 7.35 10.09 20.11
C SER A 2 6.78 11.09 19.10
N THR A 3 7.54 12.17 18.85
CA THR A 3 7.19 13.13 17.79
C THR A 3 7.09 12.37 16.45
N PRO A 4 6.04 12.57 15.66
CA PRO A 4 5.97 11.96 14.34
C PRO A 4 7.21 12.33 13.52
N ILE A 5 7.80 11.35 12.85
CA ILE A 5 8.93 11.58 11.94
C ILE A 5 8.53 12.55 10.83
N SER A 6 9.49 13.37 10.36
CA SER A 6 9.25 14.31 9.26
C SER A 6 8.81 13.56 7.99
N TYR A 7 8.18 14.28 7.05
CA TYR A 7 7.76 13.65 5.79
C TYR A 7 8.97 13.17 4.96
N ASP A 8 10.06 13.93 4.97
CA ASP A 8 11.30 13.53 4.27
C ASP A 8 11.88 12.23 4.85
N GLN A 9 11.93 12.10 6.18
CA GLN A 9 12.35 10.87 6.83
C GLN A 9 11.40 9.70 6.52
N PHE A 10 10.10 9.94 6.48
CA PHE A 10 9.12 8.95 6.08
C PHE A 10 9.34 8.46 4.64
N LEU A 11 9.64 9.35 3.71
CA LEU A 11 9.94 8.98 2.31
C LEU A 11 11.19 8.11 2.20
N GLU A 12 12.22 8.42 3.00
CA GLU A 12 13.45 7.61 3.04
C GLU A 12 13.18 6.22 3.65
N ASP A 13 12.45 6.16 4.77
CA ASP A 13 12.04 4.89 5.39
C ASP A 13 11.16 4.04 4.44
N PHE A 14 10.31 4.67 3.63
CA PHE A 14 9.52 3.98 2.62
C PHE A 14 10.40 3.43 1.51
N ARG A 15 11.39 4.20 1.05
CA ARG A 15 12.40 3.73 0.07
C ARG A 15 13.14 2.50 0.60
N GLU A 16 13.64 2.56 1.82
CA GLU A 16 14.35 1.45 2.45
C GLU A 16 13.45 0.21 2.59
N THR A 17 12.18 0.40 2.93
CA THR A 17 11.19 -0.68 2.98
C THR A 17 11.06 -1.38 1.62
N ILE A 18 10.92 -0.63 0.52
CA ILE A 18 10.79 -1.19 -0.83
C ILE A 18 12.05 -1.96 -1.23
N VAL A 19 13.22 -1.36 -1.03
CA VAL A 19 14.50 -1.94 -1.44
C VAL A 19 14.80 -3.21 -0.67
N SER A 20 14.69 -3.16 0.66
CA SER A 20 14.99 -4.32 1.52
C SER A 20 13.97 -5.46 1.33
N ALA A 21 12.69 -5.12 1.21
CA ALA A 21 11.67 -6.12 0.93
C ALA A 21 11.88 -6.78 -0.44
N THR A 22 12.21 -6.01 -1.47
CA THR A 22 12.49 -6.55 -2.82
C THR A 22 13.63 -7.57 -2.77
N ALA A 23 14.71 -7.28 -2.05
CA ALA A 23 15.83 -8.22 -1.89
C ALA A 23 15.38 -9.52 -1.21
N ARG A 24 14.63 -9.42 -0.10
CA ARG A 24 14.11 -10.59 0.64
C ARG A 24 13.10 -11.41 -0.18
N LEU A 25 12.20 -10.75 -0.91
CA LEU A 25 11.22 -11.43 -1.78
C LEU A 25 11.89 -12.24 -2.88
N ARG A 26 12.98 -11.73 -3.47
CA ARG A 26 13.75 -12.43 -4.50
C ARG A 26 14.43 -13.71 -4.00
N GLU A 27 14.69 -13.82 -2.70
CA GLU A 27 15.27 -15.00 -2.08
C GLU A 27 14.25 -16.12 -1.84
N ILE A 28 12.94 -15.81 -1.89
CA ILE A 28 11.89 -16.81 -1.72
C ILE A 28 11.81 -17.71 -2.97
N PRO A 29 11.99 -19.03 -2.84
CA PRO A 29 11.83 -19.95 -3.96
C PRO A 29 10.41 -19.93 -4.53
N GLU A 30 10.27 -20.06 -5.84
CA GLU A 30 8.98 -19.98 -6.52
C GLU A 30 7.96 -20.98 -5.99
N GLY A 31 8.36 -22.20 -5.69
CA GLY A 31 7.48 -23.20 -5.08
C GLY A 31 6.98 -22.80 -3.68
N LYS A 32 7.81 -22.08 -2.89
CA LYS A 32 7.43 -21.59 -1.57
C LYS A 32 6.46 -20.41 -1.68
N SER A 33 6.61 -19.56 -2.70
CA SER A 33 5.73 -18.41 -2.92
C SER A 33 4.26 -18.80 -3.19
N ARG A 34 4.01 -20.03 -3.64
CA ARG A 34 2.66 -20.55 -3.95
C ARG A 34 2.07 -21.41 -2.84
N ARG A 35 2.81 -21.68 -1.77
CA ARG A 35 2.35 -22.57 -0.70
C ARG A 35 1.48 -21.79 0.28
N LYS A 36 0.27 -22.31 0.52
CA LYS A 36 -0.63 -21.83 1.56
C LYS A 36 -0.35 -22.57 2.87
N ASP A 37 -0.35 -21.87 3.99
CA ASP A 37 -0.23 -22.48 5.32
C ASP A 37 -1.57 -23.08 5.76
N ALA A 38 -2.69 -22.49 5.35
CA ALA A 38 -4.04 -23.03 5.47
C ALA A 38 -4.84 -22.81 4.18
N LEU A 39 -5.91 -23.62 3.95
CA LEU A 39 -6.69 -23.59 2.71
C LEU A 39 -7.41 -22.25 2.46
N ASP A 40 -7.76 -21.53 3.50
CA ASP A 40 -8.47 -20.27 3.50
C ASP A 40 -7.53 -19.05 3.60
N GLU A 41 -6.23 -19.27 3.70
CA GLU A 41 -5.22 -18.23 3.73
C GLU A 41 -4.62 -17.97 2.34
N TRP A 42 -4.10 -16.78 2.17
CA TRP A 42 -3.35 -16.40 0.96
C TRP A 42 -1.92 -16.95 0.99
N ALA A 43 -1.46 -17.47 -0.15
CA ALA A 43 -0.04 -17.75 -0.36
C ALA A 43 0.75 -16.42 -0.50
N PRO A 44 2.08 -16.44 -0.28
CA PRO A 44 2.91 -15.24 -0.44
C PRO A 44 2.70 -14.49 -1.75
N ILE A 45 2.52 -15.19 -2.88
CA ILE A 45 2.25 -14.56 -4.18
C ILE A 45 0.88 -13.87 -4.23
N GLU A 46 -0.14 -14.40 -3.55
CA GLU A 46 -1.46 -13.77 -3.45
C GLU A 46 -1.41 -12.54 -2.54
N ILE A 47 -0.65 -12.60 -1.43
CA ILE A 47 -0.43 -11.44 -0.55
C ILE A 47 0.30 -10.32 -1.32
N LEU A 48 1.34 -10.65 -2.06
CA LEU A 48 2.06 -9.66 -2.86
C LEU A 48 1.20 -9.10 -3.99
N GLY A 49 0.34 -9.94 -4.61
CA GLY A 49 -0.67 -9.53 -5.57
C GLY A 49 -1.67 -8.55 -4.96
N HIS A 50 -2.17 -8.82 -3.75
CA HIS A 50 -3.01 -7.88 -3.00
C HIS A 50 -2.29 -6.54 -2.75
N LEU A 51 -0.99 -6.55 -2.49
CA LEU A 51 -0.21 -5.31 -2.35
C LEU A 51 -0.05 -4.56 -3.67
N ILE A 52 -0.02 -5.24 -4.82
CA ILE A 52 -0.09 -4.61 -6.15
C ILE A 52 -1.46 -3.96 -6.36
N ASP A 53 -2.55 -4.65 -6.01
CA ASP A 53 -3.91 -4.12 -6.08
C ASP A 53 -4.08 -2.88 -5.20
N SER A 54 -3.51 -2.94 -3.98
CA SER A 54 -3.47 -1.80 -3.07
C SER A 54 -2.69 -0.62 -3.66
N ALA A 55 -1.55 -0.86 -4.27
CA ALA A 55 -0.77 0.17 -4.96
C ALA A 55 -1.56 0.82 -6.10
N ALA A 56 -2.26 0.02 -6.92
CA ALA A 56 -3.07 0.52 -8.03
C ALA A 56 -4.23 1.41 -7.56
N ASN A 57 -4.94 0.99 -6.52
CA ASN A 57 -6.05 1.77 -5.95
C ASN A 57 -5.54 3.05 -5.26
N ASN A 58 -4.48 2.96 -4.48
CA ASN A 58 -3.92 4.11 -3.77
C ASN A 58 -3.21 5.09 -4.71
N HIS A 59 -2.60 4.62 -5.79
CA HIS A 59 -2.07 5.49 -6.84
C HIS A 59 -3.15 6.45 -7.35
N GLN A 60 -4.31 5.95 -7.70
CA GLN A 60 -5.42 6.77 -8.14
C GLN A 60 -5.90 7.74 -7.05
N ARG A 61 -5.97 7.28 -5.80
CA ARG A 61 -6.35 8.12 -4.65
C ARG A 61 -5.37 9.27 -4.45
N PHE A 62 -4.07 8.99 -4.44
CA PHE A 62 -3.03 10.02 -4.23
C PHE A 62 -3.00 11.08 -5.35
N VAL A 63 -3.20 10.65 -6.60
CA VAL A 63 -3.24 11.60 -7.73
C VAL A 63 -4.52 12.41 -7.71
N ARG A 64 -5.69 11.77 -7.59
CA ARG A 64 -7.01 12.43 -7.64
C ARG A 64 -7.22 13.39 -6.47
N ALA A 65 -6.77 13.04 -5.27
CA ALA A 65 -6.92 13.88 -4.07
C ALA A 65 -6.19 15.23 -4.18
N GLN A 66 -5.24 15.38 -5.09
CA GLN A 66 -4.58 16.66 -5.32
C GLN A 66 -5.49 17.70 -6.01
N PHE A 67 -6.58 17.24 -6.61
CA PHE A 67 -7.51 18.05 -7.39
C PHE A 67 -8.91 18.15 -6.78
N THR A 68 -9.09 17.62 -5.56
CA THR A 68 -10.37 17.62 -4.84
C THR A 68 -10.24 18.25 -3.46
N ASP A 69 -11.36 18.70 -2.89
CA ASP A 69 -11.42 19.24 -1.53
C ASP A 69 -11.81 18.20 -0.47
N ASP A 70 -11.95 16.95 -0.86
CA ASP A 70 -12.31 15.82 -0.01
C ASP A 70 -11.27 14.68 -0.10
N LEU A 71 -11.44 13.66 0.76
CA LEU A 71 -10.73 12.39 0.72
C LEU A 71 -11.76 11.25 0.65
N VAL A 72 -12.75 11.39 -0.24
CA VAL A 72 -13.79 10.40 -0.49
C VAL A 72 -13.34 9.47 -1.61
N PHE A 73 -13.11 8.20 -1.24
CA PHE A 73 -12.61 7.19 -2.17
C PHE A 73 -13.51 5.97 -2.19
N ALA A 74 -13.66 5.35 -3.35
CA ALA A 74 -14.28 4.04 -3.46
C ALA A 74 -13.40 2.98 -2.80
N GLY A 75 -14.04 2.06 -2.07
CA GLY A 75 -13.42 0.82 -1.63
C GLY A 75 -13.36 -0.22 -2.75
N TYR A 76 -12.73 -1.35 -2.47
CA TYR A 76 -12.74 -2.52 -3.34
C TYR A 76 -12.70 -3.81 -2.52
N GLU A 77 -13.30 -4.87 -3.06
CA GLU A 77 -13.34 -6.18 -2.42
C GLU A 77 -12.05 -6.95 -2.70
N GLN A 78 -11.12 -6.91 -1.74
CA GLN A 78 -9.76 -7.46 -1.90
C GLN A 78 -9.74 -8.94 -2.30
N ASN A 79 -10.64 -9.77 -1.73
CA ASN A 79 -10.69 -11.20 -2.06
C ASN A 79 -11.12 -11.44 -3.52
N GLN A 80 -12.07 -10.64 -4.03
CA GLN A 80 -12.50 -10.72 -5.42
C GLN A 80 -11.39 -10.27 -6.37
N TRP A 81 -10.63 -9.23 -6.00
CA TRP A 81 -9.51 -8.75 -6.79
C TRP A 81 -8.41 -9.81 -6.89
N VAL A 82 -8.01 -10.40 -5.77
CA VAL A 82 -6.99 -11.45 -5.75
C VAL A 82 -7.44 -12.67 -6.55
N SER A 83 -8.66 -13.17 -6.32
CA SER A 83 -9.17 -14.38 -6.97
C SER A 83 -9.38 -14.21 -8.47
N SER A 84 -9.86 -13.04 -8.92
CA SER A 84 -10.10 -12.78 -10.34
C SER A 84 -8.83 -12.69 -11.19
N GLN A 85 -7.72 -12.30 -10.57
CA GLN A 85 -6.42 -12.14 -11.25
C GLN A 85 -5.57 -13.40 -11.22
N GLN A 86 -5.95 -14.42 -10.44
CA GLN A 86 -5.28 -15.73 -10.39
C GLN A 86 -3.76 -15.61 -10.19
N TYR A 87 -3.33 -14.86 -9.18
CA TYR A 87 -1.91 -14.64 -8.90
C TYR A 87 -1.09 -15.92 -8.71
N LEU A 88 -1.73 -17.04 -8.32
CA LEU A 88 -1.06 -18.34 -8.23
C LEU A 88 -0.50 -18.84 -9.57
N ASP A 89 -1.03 -18.36 -10.70
CA ASP A 89 -0.58 -18.73 -12.06
C ASP A 89 0.48 -17.77 -12.61
N GLU A 90 0.76 -16.67 -11.89
CA GLU A 90 1.77 -15.70 -12.26
C GLU A 90 3.20 -16.18 -11.90
N SER A 91 4.19 -15.61 -12.59
CA SER A 91 5.61 -15.80 -12.26
C SER A 91 5.98 -15.03 -11.00
N TRP A 92 6.52 -15.70 -9.96
CA TRP A 92 6.96 -15.04 -8.74
C TRP A 92 7.96 -13.90 -8.99
N PRO A 93 9.05 -14.09 -9.79
CA PRO A 93 9.94 -12.98 -10.12
C PRO A 93 9.24 -11.82 -10.82
N GLY A 94 8.25 -12.11 -11.68
CA GLY A 94 7.46 -11.09 -12.37
C GLY A 94 6.60 -10.26 -11.42
N VAL A 95 5.91 -10.91 -10.48
CA VAL A 95 5.09 -10.24 -9.46
C VAL A 95 5.97 -9.38 -8.54
N VAL A 96 7.12 -9.89 -8.10
CA VAL A 96 8.10 -9.12 -7.30
C VAL A 96 8.60 -7.89 -8.05
N GLN A 97 8.93 -8.04 -9.33
CA GLN A 97 9.38 -6.93 -10.16
C GLN A 97 8.31 -5.85 -10.32
N LEU A 98 7.06 -6.25 -10.58
CA LEU A 98 5.93 -5.34 -10.72
C LEU A 98 5.66 -4.59 -9.41
N TRP A 99 5.61 -5.30 -8.28
CA TRP A 99 5.41 -4.69 -6.96
C TRP A 99 6.50 -3.65 -6.65
N SER A 100 7.75 -4.03 -6.86
CA SER A 100 8.90 -3.14 -6.61
C SER A 100 8.88 -1.88 -7.48
N ALA A 101 8.72 -2.05 -8.80
CA ALA A 101 8.68 -0.94 -9.73
C ALA A 101 7.50 -0.01 -9.47
N TYR A 102 6.32 -0.57 -9.16
CA TYR A 102 5.14 0.22 -8.87
C TYR A 102 5.31 1.05 -7.60
N ASN A 103 5.81 0.46 -6.52
CA ASN A 103 6.01 1.19 -5.27
C ASN A 103 7.13 2.25 -5.38
N LEU A 104 8.18 2.02 -6.17
CA LEU A 104 9.17 3.05 -6.47
C LEU A 104 8.54 4.22 -7.25
N HIS A 105 7.63 3.94 -8.17
CA HIS A 105 6.87 4.99 -8.86
C HIS A 105 5.95 5.74 -7.89
N LEU A 106 5.23 5.03 -7.01
CA LEU A 106 4.40 5.67 -5.98
C LEU A 106 5.22 6.56 -5.06
N LEU A 107 6.39 6.10 -4.61
CA LEU A 107 7.31 6.88 -3.81
C LEU A 107 7.67 8.20 -4.51
N HIS A 108 8.02 8.13 -5.82
CA HIS A 108 8.24 9.32 -6.61
C HIS A 108 7.01 10.23 -6.66
N ALA A 109 5.84 9.66 -7.00
CA ALA A 109 4.59 10.43 -7.13
C ALA A 109 4.23 11.17 -5.85
N VAL A 110 4.36 10.53 -4.67
CA VAL A 110 4.03 11.18 -3.39
C VAL A 110 5.11 12.18 -2.94
N SER A 111 6.37 12.01 -3.37
CA SER A 111 7.47 12.92 -3.03
C SER A 111 7.36 14.29 -3.68
N VAL A 112 6.63 14.41 -4.79
CA VAL A 112 6.46 15.66 -5.54
C VAL A 112 5.15 16.39 -5.24
N ILE A 113 4.32 15.86 -4.32
CA ILE A 113 3.07 16.52 -3.91
C ILE A 113 3.41 17.79 -3.10
N PRO A 114 2.83 18.95 -3.45
CA PRO A 114 3.05 20.20 -2.69
C PRO A 114 2.66 20.04 -1.22
N LYS A 115 3.45 20.61 -0.32
CA LYS A 115 3.27 20.50 1.13
C LYS A 115 1.89 21.00 1.59
N ASP A 116 1.40 22.10 1.04
CA ASP A 116 0.07 22.63 1.34
C ASP A 116 -1.06 21.68 0.93
N VAL A 117 -0.89 20.93 -0.14
CA VAL A 117 -1.83 19.88 -0.58
C VAL A 117 -1.77 18.66 0.36
N LEU A 118 -0.54 18.23 0.75
CA LEU A 118 -0.34 17.11 1.66
C LEU A 118 -0.98 17.34 3.02
N THR A 119 -0.79 18.53 3.60
CA THR A 119 -1.14 18.82 4.99
C THR A 119 -2.50 19.50 5.17
N LYS A 120 -3.22 19.79 4.06
CA LYS A 120 -4.55 20.40 4.11
C LYS A 120 -5.54 19.48 4.83
N PRO A 121 -6.12 19.90 5.98
CA PRO A 121 -7.17 19.14 6.63
C PRO A 121 -8.45 19.12 5.78
N ARG A 122 -9.07 17.93 5.65
CA ARG A 122 -10.31 17.73 4.88
C ARG A 122 -11.29 16.92 5.71
N SER A 123 -12.49 17.46 5.89
CA SER A 123 -13.52 16.80 6.69
C SER A 123 -14.33 15.76 5.91
N PRO A 124 -14.74 15.98 4.63
CA PRO A 124 -15.38 14.92 3.87
C PRO A 124 -14.36 13.83 3.52
N HIS A 125 -14.51 12.64 4.11
CA HIS A 125 -13.67 11.48 3.79
C HIS A 125 -14.41 10.16 4.02
N THR A 126 -13.86 9.05 3.50
CA THR A 126 -14.32 7.67 3.69
C THR A 126 -13.31 6.81 4.46
N LEU A 127 -12.39 7.43 5.20
CA LEU A 127 -11.30 6.72 5.90
C LEU A 127 -11.76 5.91 7.10
N ASP A 128 -12.97 6.15 7.59
CA ASP A 128 -13.67 5.30 8.56
C ASP A 128 -14.04 3.91 8.00
N GLN A 129 -14.06 3.77 6.68
CA GLN A 129 -14.44 2.54 5.99
C GLN A 129 -13.28 1.86 5.26
N ILE A 130 -12.36 2.64 4.66
CA ILE A 130 -11.38 2.12 3.72
C ILE A 130 -9.93 2.19 4.21
N ALA A 131 -9.62 2.99 5.24
CA ALA A 131 -8.27 3.08 5.77
C ALA A 131 -7.89 1.83 6.57
N PHE A 132 -6.61 1.48 6.57
CA PHE A 132 -6.07 0.41 7.41
C PHE A 132 -6.16 0.81 8.89
N ASN A 133 -5.75 2.04 9.22
CA ASN A 133 -5.99 2.65 10.50
C ASN A 133 -7.16 3.63 10.35
N HIS A 134 -8.35 3.25 10.82
CA HIS A 134 -9.56 4.03 10.62
C HIS A 134 -9.49 5.41 11.27
N VAL A 135 -10.06 6.41 10.61
CA VAL A 135 -10.28 7.77 11.14
C VAL A 135 -11.77 7.96 11.35
N ASP A 136 -12.17 8.48 12.53
CA ASP A 136 -13.58 8.83 12.79
C ASP A 136 -14.08 9.82 11.71
N LYS A 137 -15.27 9.55 11.15
CA LYS A 137 -15.86 10.33 10.06
C LYS A 137 -16.04 11.83 10.38
N ASN A 138 -16.05 12.20 11.66
CA ASN A 138 -16.17 13.58 12.13
C ASN A 138 -14.82 14.25 12.37
N GLN A 139 -13.72 13.52 12.26
CA GLN A 139 -12.36 14.01 12.42
C GLN A 139 -11.76 14.33 11.06
N ALA A 140 -11.24 15.55 10.88
CA ALA A 140 -10.54 15.90 9.65
C ALA A 140 -9.26 15.07 9.46
N ALA A 141 -8.97 14.71 8.21
CA ALA A 141 -7.76 13.99 7.82
C ALA A 141 -6.99 14.72 6.72
N THR A 142 -5.77 14.30 6.46
CA THR A 142 -4.90 14.88 5.43
C THR A 142 -4.50 13.84 4.39
N LEU A 143 -4.07 14.27 3.21
CA LEU A 143 -3.52 13.36 2.21
C LEU A 143 -2.23 12.68 2.72
N GLU A 144 -1.42 13.39 3.50
CA GLU A 144 -0.25 12.81 4.17
C GLU A 144 -0.65 11.60 5.05
N TYR A 145 -1.74 11.72 5.81
CA TYR A 145 -2.26 10.60 6.60
C TYR A 145 -2.58 9.38 5.72
N VAL A 146 -3.28 9.58 4.61
CA VAL A 146 -3.65 8.48 3.68
C VAL A 146 -2.41 7.78 3.11
N ILE A 147 -1.36 8.56 2.78
CA ILE A 147 -0.10 8.01 2.27
C ILE A 147 0.63 7.19 3.35
N ARG A 148 0.69 7.67 4.58
CA ARG A 148 1.30 6.94 5.71
C ARG A 148 0.53 5.65 6.02
N ASP A 149 -0.79 5.72 6.05
CA ASP A 149 -1.67 4.57 6.26
C ASP A 149 -1.47 3.47 5.18
N TYR A 150 -1.28 3.88 3.92
CA TYR A 150 -0.93 2.96 2.84
C TYR A 150 0.39 2.21 3.13
N VAL A 151 1.42 2.89 3.61
CA VAL A 151 2.71 2.26 3.92
C VAL A 151 2.63 1.36 5.15
N ASP A 152 1.82 1.72 6.15
CA ASP A 152 1.56 0.86 7.31
C ASP A 152 0.87 -0.45 6.89
N HIS A 153 -0.14 -0.38 6.03
CA HIS A 153 -0.81 -1.53 5.44
C HIS A 153 0.17 -2.42 4.63
N LEU A 154 1.02 -1.79 3.82
CA LEU A 154 2.05 -2.48 3.02
C LEU A 154 3.02 -3.25 3.94
N ARG A 155 3.52 -2.62 5.00
CA ARG A 155 4.42 -3.27 5.98
C ARG A 155 3.75 -4.42 6.70
N HIS A 156 2.49 -4.26 7.10
CA HIS A 156 1.71 -5.32 7.74
C HIS A 156 1.66 -6.59 6.88
N HIS A 157 1.38 -6.46 5.60
CA HIS A 157 1.31 -7.60 4.69
C HIS A 157 2.69 -8.16 4.29
N LEU A 158 3.73 -7.34 4.21
CA LEU A 158 5.09 -7.84 4.04
C LEU A 158 5.53 -8.70 5.24
N ASP A 159 5.16 -8.31 6.45
CA ASP A 159 5.44 -9.10 7.65
C ASP A 159 4.75 -10.46 7.61
N GLN A 160 3.55 -10.57 7.05
CA GLN A 160 2.87 -11.85 6.82
C GLN A 160 3.62 -12.76 5.84
N ILE A 161 4.27 -12.19 4.82
CA ILE A 161 5.08 -12.98 3.86
C ILE A 161 6.37 -13.47 4.52
N PHE A 162 6.98 -12.68 5.40
CA PHE A 162 8.31 -12.94 5.93
C PHE A 162 8.34 -13.72 7.26
N ASN A 163 7.23 -13.81 7.97
CA ASN A 163 7.08 -14.51 9.25
C ASN A 163 6.17 -15.74 9.13
#